data_3ea54f3bc1e0a7f59ad20f3c74e064f9
#
_entry.id   3ea54f3bc1e0a7f59ad20f3c74e064f9
#
_cell.length_a   1.000
_cell.length_b   1.000
_cell.length_c   1.000
_cell.angle_alpha   90.00
_cell.angle_beta   90.00
_cell.angle_gamma   90.00
#
_symmetry.space_group_name_H-M   'P 1'
#
loop_
_entity.id
_entity.type
_entity.pdbx_description
1 polymer ?
#
loop_
_entity_poly.entity_id
_entity_poly.type
_entity_poly.pdbx_seq_one_letter_code
_entity_poly.pdbx_strand_id
1 'polypeptide(L)'
;FMVRNDLRNVAIIAHVDHGKTTLVDAMLRQSGAFRDNQVVAERVMDSGDIERERGITILAKNCSCTYKGVKINIVDTPGHADFGGEVERVLKMVNGVLLLVDAAEGCMPQTRFVLQKALQQNLSLVVAINKIDRPDARIKEVIDEVLYLLMDLGATDEQLDCPMLFCCGRDGTASLDPDVPGTDLIPLFDTLLSTIKPPEGDPEAPFQMLVSSVDYNDFVGRIGIGRIQNGIAKVGEEVVVCDWHNPDLKMRGRLTKLYDFQANGRQPCDNITAGDIVAFSGLPDVTIGNTLCSPSNVEPLPFVKINDPTVEMTFSVNDSPLAGREGKYVTSRQIRDRLQKELLKDVALKVEDSPTTDSFRVMGRGEMHLSILIETMRREGYELQVSPPHVLTKVIDGKTYEPMEHVVIDVPAQYQGAVMTGLGQRKALLQQIESLGTDRVRLEFRMPSRGLFGYRNQFLTDTHGEGIINQIFDGYDVWAGMIANRSTGSLVSFETGEAVTYGLFNAQQRGTLLVGAGEKVYEGMVIGYTASGEDVDVNVCKTKHLTNTRASGSDDALRLIPISKLSLEGCLEFLAPDELLEVTPENLRIRKQILNHEQRMKAKSKLK
;
A
#
# COMPACT_ATOMS: atom_id res chain seq x y z
N PHE A 1 -10.81 -30.40 -22.40
CA PHE A 1 -10.97 -29.04 -21.86
C PHE A 1 -12.43 -28.62 -22.00
N MET A 2 -13.01 -28.20 -20.93
CA MET A 2 -14.39 -27.69 -20.89
C MET A 2 -14.32 -26.16 -20.68
N VAL A 3 -15.04 -25.40 -21.51
CA VAL A 3 -15.20 -23.96 -21.36
C VAL A 3 -16.34 -23.69 -20.40
N ARG A 4 -16.07 -22.95 -19.31
CA ARG A 4 -17.05 -22.61 -18.26
C ARG A 4 -17.85 -21.37 -18.65
N ASN A 5 -18.80 -21.52 -19.57
CA ASN A 5 -19.65 -20.42 -20.03
C ASN A 5 -20.54 -19.82 -18.93
N ASP A 6 -20.74 -20.55 -17.84
CA ASP A 6 -21.49 -20.15 -16.64
C ASP A 6 -20.64 -19.29 -15.67
N LEU A 7 -19.41 -18.93 -16.04
CA LEU A 7 -18.46 -18.29 -15.14
C LEU A 7 -17.64 -17.20 -15.85
N ARG A 8 -17.35 -16.09 -15.15
CA ARG A 8 -16.38 -15.07 -15.57
C ARG A 8 -15.54 -14.67 -14.36
N ASN A 9 -14.24 -14.55 -14.58
CA ASN A 9 -13.28 -14.08 -13.58
C ASN A 9 -12.72 -12.74 -14.03
N VAL A 10 -13.01 -11.68 -13.28
CA VAL A 10 -12.70 -10.28 -13.63
C VAL A 10 -11.93 -9.63 -12.52
N ALA A 11 -10.81 -8.99 -12.84
CA ALA A 11 -10.11 -8.09 -11.92
C ALA A 11 -10.52 -6.64 -12.16
N ILE A 12 -10.68 -5.86 -11.11
CA ILE A 12 -10.91 -4.42 -11.23
C ILE A 12 -9.60 -3.67 -10.98
N ILE A 13 -9.25 -2.81 -11.93
CA ILE A 13 -8.11 -1.90 -11.85
C ILE A 13 -8.65 -0.48 -11.78
N ALA A 14 -8.30 0.25 -10.74
CA ALA A 14 -8.69 1.64 -10.59
C ALA A 14 -7.66 2.41 -9.77
N HIS A 15 -7.50 3.69 -10.10
CA HIS A 15 -6.83 4.62 -9.20
C HIS A 15 -7.70 4.90 -7.97
N VAL A 16 -7.06 5.36 -6.91
CA VAL A 16 -7.73 5.84 -5.69
C VAL A 16 -8.80 6.87 -6.05
N ASP A 17 -9.94 6.80 -5.39
CA ASP A 17 -11.07 7.71 -5.58
C ASP A 17 -11.75 7.72 -6.97
N HIS A 18 -11.35 6.84 -7.90
CA HIS A 18 -12.04 6.72 -9.19
C HIS A 18 -13.42 6.03 -9.10
N GLY A 19 -13.83 5.60 -7.90
CA GLY A 19 -15.17 5.09 -7.62
C GLY A 19 -15.32 3.58 -7.75
N LYS A 20 -14.23 2.82 -7.58
CA LYS A 20 -14.22 1.35 -7.63
C LYS A 20 -15.25 0.72 -6.69
N THR A 21 -15.17 1.05 -5.42
CA THR A 21 -16.06 0.50 -4.39
C THR A 21 -17.52 0.82 -4.67
N THR A 22 -17.81 2.06 -5.04
CA THR A 22 -19.16 2.50 -5.36
C THR A 22 -19.75 1.77 -6.56
N LEU A 23 -18.94 1.53 -7.60
CA LEU A 23 -19.38 0.79 -8.77
C LEU A 23 -19.64 -0.69 -8.45
N VAL A 24 -18.74 -1.32 -7.70
CA VAL A 24 -18.91 -2.73 -7.28
C VAL A 24 -20.15 -2.90 -6.40
N ASP A 25 -20.37 -2.01 -5.44
CA ASP A 25 -21.58 -2.02 -4.61
C ASP A 25 -22.86 -1.90 -5.45
N ALA A 26 -22.86 -1.02 -6.45
CA ALA A 26 -23.97 -0.90 -7.39
C ALA A 26 -24.18 -2.18 -8.22
N MET A 27 -23.10 -2.82 -8.69
CA MET A 27 -23.17 -4.11 -9.39
C MET A 27 -23.78 -5.19 -8.52
N LEU A 28 -23.34 -5.30 -7.27
CA LEU A 28 -23.86 -6.28 -6.32
C LEU A 28 -25.35 -6.07 -6.01
N ARG A 29 -25.79 -4.82 -5.87
CA ARG A 29 -27.20 -4.48 -5.64
C ARG A 29 -28.07 -4.83 -6.84
N GLN A 30 -27.66 -4.44 -8.05
CA GLN A 30 -28.46 -4.65 -9.27
C GLN A 30 -28.47 -6.10 -9.76
N SER A 31 -27.49 -6.91 -9.37
CA SER A 31 -27.47 -8.33 -9.68
C SER A 31 -28.42 -9.16 -8.80
N GLY A 32 -29.12 -8.54 -7.83
CA GLY A 32 -29.99 -9.23 -6.88
C GLY A 32 -29.25 -10.06 -5.83
N ALA A 33 -27.96 -9.78 -5.63
CA ALA A 33 -27.11 -10.49 -4.67
C ALA A 33 -27.53 -10.27 -3.20
N PHE A 34 -28.29 -9.22 -2.92
CA PHE A 34 -28.82 -8.90 -1.61
C PHE A 34 -30.34 -9.00 -1.57
N ARG A 35 -30.91 -9.47 -0.46
CA ARG A 35 -32.35 -9.45 -0.22
C ARG A 35 -32.82 -8.02 0.04
N ASP A 36 -34.05 -7.67 -0.36
CA ASP A 36 -34.62 -6.32 -0.31
C ASP A 36 -34.56 -5.62 1.08
N ASN A 37 -34.45 -6.39 2.16
CA ASN A 37 -34.37 -5.87 3.54
C ASN A 37 -33.02 -6.08 4.21
N GLN A 38 -31.98 -6.46 3.47
CA GLN A 38 -30.64 -6.65 4.04
C GLN A 38 -29.92 -5.29 4.12
N VAL A 39 -29.60 -4.85 5.32
CA VAL A 39 -28.70 -3.70 5.51
C VAL A 39 -27.32 -4.13 5.05
N VAL A 40 -26.95 -3.69 3.87
CA VAL A 40 -25.60 -3.92 3.33
C VAL A 40 -24.69 -2.85 3.92
N ALA A 41 -23.60 -3.27 4.53
CA ALA A 41 -22.54 -2.31 4.88
C ALA A 41 -22.09 -1.62 3.60
N GLU A 42 -22.13 -0.30 3.58
CA GLU A 42 -21.55 0.47 2.48
C GLU A 42 -20.07 0.05 2.35
N ARG A 43 -19.61 -0.08 1.10
CA ARG A 43 -18.23 -0.43 0.77
C ARG A 43 -17.83 -1.88 1.11
N VAL A 44 -18.51 -2.83 0.50
CA VAL A 44 -18.23 -4.28 0.64
C VAL A 44 -16.76 -4.62 0.34
N MET A 45 -16.11 -3.92 -0.58
CA MET A 45 -14.72 -4.16 -0.97
C MET A 45 -13.70 -3.46 -0.07
N ASP A 46 -14.07 -2.38 0.62
CA ASP A 46 -13.17 -1.62 1.52
C ASP A 46 -13.57 -1.85 2.97
N SER A 47 -13.23 -2.99 3.54
CA SER A 47 -13.60 -3.33 4.92
C SER A 47 -12.60 -2.87 5.98
N GLY A 48 -11.38 -2.49 5.57
CA GLY A 48 -10.34 -2.02 6.49
C GLY A 48 -10.43 -0.51 6.77
N ASP A 49 -10.35 -0.09 8.03
CA ASP A 49 -10.36 1.33 8.38
C ASP A 49 -9.20 2.09 7.75
N ILE A 50 -8.03 1.48 7.69
CA ILE A 50 -6.82 2.06 7.09
C ILE A 50 -6.99 2.22 5.58
N GLU A 51 -7.59 1.23 4.90
CA GLU A 51 -7.88 1.31 3.47
C GLU A 51 -8.86 2.46 3.17
N ARG A 52 -9.91 2.58 3.99
CA ARG A 52 -10.90 3.66 3.86
C ARG A 52 -10.32 5.06 4.07
N GLU A 53 -9.48 5.22 5.09
CA GLU A 53 -8.86 6.51 5.41
C GLU A 53 -7.83 6.94 4.37
N ARG A 54 -7.06 6.00 3.84
CA ARG A 54 -6.01 6.27 2.85
C ARG A 54 -6.50 6.20 1.42
N GLY A 55 -7.73 5.69 1.22
CA GLY A 55 -8.33 5.50 -0.08
C GLY A 55 -7.56 4.54 -1.00
N ILE A 56 -6.78 3.63 -0.44
CA ILE A 56 -6.02 2.62 -1.21
C ILE A 56 -6.47 1.22 -0.86
N THR A 57 -6.43 0.32 -1.84
CA THR A 57 -6.59 -1.11 -1.60
C THR A 57 -5.26 -1.70 -1.17
N ILE A 58 -5.24 -2.31 -0.01
CA ILE A 58 -4.05 -2.96 0.57
C ILE A 58 -4.06 -4.45 0.27
N LEU A 59 -5.21 -5.09 0.51
CA LEU A 59 -5.40 -6.52 0.27
C LEU A 59 -6.40 -6.74 -0.86
N ALA A 60 -6.07 -7.66 -1.78
CA ALA A 60 -7.00 -8.10 -2.80
C ALA A 60 -8.18 -8.82 -2.14
N LYS A 61 -9.40 -8.40 -2.47
CA LYS A 61 -10.64 -8.98 -1.97
C LYS A 61 -11.42 -9.58 -3.11
N ASN A 62 -12.19 -10.61 -2.80
CA ASN A 62 -13.00 -11.33 -3.77
C ASN A 62 -14.46 -11.27 -3.37
N CYS A 63 -15.31 -11.00 -4.34
CA CYS A 63 -16.75 -11.17 -4.24
C CYS A 63 -17.28 -11.73 -5.56
N SER A 64 -18.55 -12.05 -5.62
CA SER A 64 -19.19 -12.44 -6.86
C SER A 64 -20.63 -11.96 -6.94
N CYS A 65 -21.11 -11.82 -8.16
CA CYS A 65 -22.51 -11.62 -8.46
C CYS A 65 -22.95 -12.57 -9.57
N THR A 66 -24.25 -12.73 -9.75
CA THR A 66 -24.81 -13.57 -10.80
C THR A 66 -25.68 -12.73 -11.73
N TYR A 67 -25.42 -12.81 -13.02
CA TYR A 67 -26.19 -12.11 -14.04
C TYR A 67 -26.51 -13.05 -15.20
N LYS A 68 -27.79 -13.16 -15.57
CA LYS A 68 -28.29 -14.10 -16.62
C LYS A 68 -27.79 -15.55 -16.44
N GLY A 69 -27.72 -16.01 -15.18
CA GLY A 69 -27.23 -17.35 -14.86
C GLY A 69 -25.72 -17.54 -14.91
N VAL A 70 -24.94 -16.47 -15.20
CA VAL A 70 -23.48 -16.48 -15.19
C VAL A 70 -22.98 -15.88 -13.89
N LYS A 71 -22.12 -16.61 -13.18
CA LYS A 71 -21.41 -16.12 -12.00
C LYS A 71 -20.24 -15.25 -12.45
N ILE A 72 -20.17 -14.04 -11.94
CA ILE A 72 -19.07 -13.12 -12.20
C ILE A 72 -18.26 -12.96 -10.91
N ASN A 73 -17.08 -13.57 -10.85
CA ASN A 73 -16.12 -13.34 -9.79
C ASN A 73 -15.43 -12.00 -10.02
N ILE A 74 -15.45 -11.16 -9.01
CA ILE A 74 -14.83 -9.83 -9.01
C ILE A 74 -13.67 -9.87 -8.03
N VAL A 75 -12.46 -9.70 -8.55
CA VAL A 75 -11.24 -9.69 -7.76
C VAL A 75 -10.70 -8.27 -7.74
N ASP A 76 -10.50 -7.74 -6.55
CA ASP A 76 -9.87 -6.44 -6.37
C ASP A 76 -8.36 -6.53 -6.55
N THR A 77 -7.74 -5.48 -7.08
CA THR A 77 -6.28 -5.40 -7.24
C THR A 77 -5.71 -4.34 -6.30
N PRO A 78 -4.58 -4.62 -5.63
CA PRO A 78 -3.88 -3.59 -4.87
C PRO A 78 -3.49 -2.42 -5.77
N GLY A 79 -3.64 -1.20 -5.25
CA GLY A 79 -3.39 0.03 -6.01
C GLY A 79 -2.00 0.62 -5.85
N HIS A 80 -1.15 0.04 -5.01
CA HIS A 80 0.17 0.59 -4.71
C HIS A 80 1.32 -0.32 -5.19
N ALA A 81 2.42 0.30 -5.64
CA ALA A 81 3.57 -0.41 -6.20
C ALA A 81 4.26 -1.38 -5.23
N ASP A 82 4.21 -1.11 -3.92
CA ASP A 82 4.77 -2.01 -2.89
C ASP A 82 4.10 -3.40 -2.90
N PHE A 83 2.91 -3.49 -3.48
CA PHE A 83 2.14 -4.72 -3.64
C PHE A 83 2.19 -5.32 -5.06
N GLY A 84 3.17 -4.93 -5.87
CA GLY A 84 3.27 -5.34 -7.28
C GLY A 84 3.28 -6.86 -7.52
N GLY A 85 3.90 -7.62 -6.63
CA GLY A 85 3.86 -9.08 -6.71
C GLY A 85 2.47 -9.69 -6.47
N GLU A 86 1.65 -9.04 -5.66
CA GLU A 86 0.25 -9.45 -5.46
C GLU A 86 -0.60 -9.19 -6.68
N VAL A 87 -0.36 -8.08 -7.36
CA VAL A 87 -1.03 -7.75 -8.62
C VAL A 87 -0.84 -8.86 -9.66
N GLU A 88 0.40 -9.30 -9.88
CA GLU A 88 0.67 -10.37 -10.85
C GLU A 88 -0.05 -11.67 -10.51
N ARG A 89 -0.12 -12.02 -9.23
CA ARG A 89 -0.80 -13.24 -8.77
C ARG A 89 -2.32 -13.14 -8.93
N VAL A 90 -2.89 -11.98 -8.61
CA VAL A 90 -4.32 -11.72 -8.81
C VAL A 90 -4.67 -11.81 -10.29
N LEU A 91 -3.86 -11.23 -11.17
CA LEU A 91 -4.11 -11.26 -12.61
C LEU A 91 -4.03 -12.68 -13.20
N LYS A 92 -3.30 -13.60 -12.58
CA LYS A 92 -3.31 -15.02 -12.98
C LYS A 92 -4.61 -15.76 -12.66
N MET A 93 -5.41 -15.26 -11.75
CA MET A 93 -6.71 -15.86 -11.40
C MET A 93 -7.83 -15.47 -12.37
N VAL A 94 -7.65 -14.44 -13.17
CA VAL A 94 -8.71 -13.82 -13.97
C VAL A 94 -8.48 -14.00 -15.47
N ASN A 95 -9.56 -13.81 -16.24
CA ASN A 95 -9.54 -13.89 -17.71
C ASN A 95 -9.67 -12.53 -18.37
N GLY A 96 -10.03 -11.51 -17.60
CA GLY A 96 -10.14 -10.16 -18.08
C GLY A 96 -10.07 -9.14 -16.97
N VAL A 97 -9.94 -7.89 -17.36
CA VAL A 97 -9.86 -6.75 -16.44
C VAL A 97 -10.87 -5.68 -16.80
N LEU A 98 -11.43 -5.06 -15.78
CA LEU A 98 -12.23 -3.85 -15.87
C LEU A 98 -11.37 -2.68 -15.39
N LEU A 99 -10.95 -1.82 -16.32
CA LEU A 99 -10.22 -0.59 -16.02
C LEU A 99 -11.21 0.54 -15.75
N LEU A 100 -11.17 1.08 -14.55
CA LEU A 100 -12.00 2.20 -14.13
C LEU A 100 -11.21 3.50 -14.16
N VAL A 101 -11.69 4.50 -14.88
CA VAL A 101 -11.05 5.80 -15.05
C VAL A 101 -12.04 6.92 -14.72
N ASP A 102 -11.62 7.89 -13.92
CA ASP A 102 -12.43 9.08 -13.61
C ASP A 102 -12.53 10.00 -14.83
N ALA A 103 -13.75 10.42 -15.16
CA ALA A 103 -14.04 11.25 -16.34
C ALA A 103 -13.42 12.66 -16.30
N ALA A 104 -13.04 13.15 -15.12
CA ALA A 104 -12.39 14.44 -14.94
C ALA A 104 -10.88 14.33 -14.79
N GLU A 105 -10.41 13.37 -13.97
CA GLU A 105 -8.99 13.20 -13.68
C GLU A 105 -8.23 12.48 -14.80
N GLY A 106 -8.89 11.54 -15.48
CA GLY A 106 -8.27 10.74 -16.52
C GLY A 106 -7.36 9.62 -15.99
N CYS A 107 -6.43 9.16 -16.84
CA CYS A 107 -5.51 8.08 -16.49
C CYS A 107 -4.43 8.56 -15.54
N MET A 108 -4.26 7.84 -14.42
CA MET A 108 -3.28 8.15 -13.40
C MET A 108 -2.06 7.21 -13.47
N PRO A 109 -0.86 7.65 -13.08
CA PRO A 109 0.37 6.85 -13.17
C PRO A 109 0.31 5.52 -12.43
N GLN A 110 -0.43 5.43 -11.34
CA GLN A 110 -0.50 4.23 -10.51
C GLN A 110 -1.15 3.05 -11.23
N THR A 111 -2.10 3.29 -12.11
CA THR A 111 -2.76 2.22 -12.88
C THR A 111 -1.89 1.66 -14.00
N ARG A 112 -0.87 2.41 -14.42
CA ARG A 112 0.03 2.06 -15.52
C ARG A 112 0.69 0.69 -15.33
N PHE A 113 1.25 0.44 -14.15
CA PHE A 113 1.92 -0.82 -13.85
C PHE A 113 0.96 -2.02 -13.90
N VAL A 114 -0.18 -1.90 -13.23
CA VAL A 114 -1.18 -2.97 -13.18
C VAL A 114 -1.72 -3.28 -14.58
N LEU A 115 -2.01 -2.22 -15.33
CA LEU A 115 -2.49 -2.34 -16.71
C LEU A 115 -1.43 -2.97 -17.63
N GLN A 116 -0.17 -2.58 -17.51
CA GLN A 116 0.91 -3.18 -18.28
C GLN A 116 1.02 -4.68 -18.04
N LYS A 117 0.93 -5.11 -16.77
CA LYS A 117 0.95 -6.54 -16.42
C LYS A 117 -0.27 -7.29 -16.98
N ALA A 118 -1.45 -6.68 -16.96
CA ALA A 118 -2.66 -7.26 -17.54
C ALA A 118 -2.52 -7.44 -19.08
N LEU A 119 -1.98 -6.44 -19.76
CA LEU A 119 -1.75 -6.50 -21.20
C LEU A 119 -0.70 -7.56 -21.58
N GLN A 120 0.39 -7.67 -20.81
CA GLN A 120 1.42 -8.70 -21.02
C GLN A 120 0.88 -10.12 -20.84
N GLN A 121 -0.12 -10.33 -19.99
CA GLN A 121 -0.81 -11.62 -19.81
C GLN A 121 -1.92 -11.85 -20.84
N ASN A 122 -2.07 -10.94 -21.79
CA ASN A 122 -3.09 -11.01 -22.86
C ASN A 122 -4.53 -11.15 -22.33
N LEU A 123 -4.83 -10.46 -21.24
CA LEU A 123 -6.17 -10.45 -20.65
C LEU A 123 -7.13 -9.58 -21.48
N SER A 124 -8.39 -9.99 -21.56
CA SER A 124 -9.44 -9.17 -22.16
C SER A 124 -9.65 -7.88 -21.37
N LEU A 125 -9.83 -6.77 -22.05
CA LEU A 125 -9.95 -5.45 -21.44
C LEU A 125 -11.34 -4.84 -21.68
N VAL A 126 -11.96 -4.35 -20.63
CA VAL A 126 -13.13 -3.47 -20.67
C VAL A 126 -12.79 -2.19 -19.91
N VAL A 127 -13.08 -1.04 -20.50
CA VAL A 127 -12.84 0.27 -19.89
C VAL A 127 -14.16 0.87 -19.45
N ALA A 128 -14.24 1.35 -18.22
CA ALA A 128 -15.36 2.13 -17.70
C ALA A 128 -14.89 3.52 -17.30
N ILE A 129 -15.35 4.53 -18.03
CA ILE A 129 -15.13 5.92 -17.70
C ILE A 129 -16.25 6.33 -16.73
N ASN A 130 -15.87 6.54 -15.47
CA ASN A 130 -16.77 6.75 -14.35
C ASN A 130 -16.90 8.21 -13.96
N LYS A 131 -17.95 8.52 -13.20
CA LYS A 131 -18.25 9.89 -12.74
C LYS A 131 -18.52 10.87 -13.89
N ILE A 132 -19.20 10.42 -14.93
CA ILE A 132 -19.59 11.27 -16.07
C ILE A 132 -20.55 12.38 -15.70
N ASP A 133 -21.17 12.30 -14.52
CA ASP A 133 -22.05 13.31 -13.93
C ASP A 133 -21.31 14.53 -13.36
N ARG A 134 -20.00 14.48 -13.25
CA ARG A 134 -19.21 15.61 -12.75
C ARG A 134 -19.27 16.81 -13.71
N PRO A 135 -19.39 18.05 -13.18
CA PRO A 135 -19.42 19.26 -14.02
C PRO A 135 -18.13 19.48 -14.81
N ASP A 136 -17.00 18.99 -14.29
CA ASP A 136 -15.66 19.09 -14.86
C ASP A 136 -15.26 17.87 -15.69
N ALA A 137 -16.21 16.98 -16.01
CA ALA A 137 -15.95 15.81 -16.84
C ALA A 137 -15.50 16.20 -18.25
N ARG A 138 -14.41 15.56 -18.73
CA ARG A 138 -13.80 15.77 -20.03
C ARG A 138 -13.70 14.45 -20.79
N ILE A 139 -14.83 13.86 -21.09
CA ILE A 139 -14.97 12.47 -21.55
C ILE A 139 -14.14 12.20 -22.82
N LYS A 140 -14.18 13.11 -23.80
CA LYS A 140 -13.46 12.91 -25.08
C LYS A 140 -11.95 12.86 -24.88
N GLU A 141 -11.41 13.77 -24.09
CA GLU A 141 -9.99 13.83 -23.76
C GLU A 141 -9.56 12.58 -22.97
N VAL A 142 -10.40 12.10 -22.05
CA VAL A 142 -10.11 10.89 -21.28
C VAL A 142 -10.11 9.63 -22.15
N ILE A 143 -11.00 9.52 -23.14
CA ILE A 143 -10.95 8.44 -24.13
C ILE A 143 -9.60 8.43 -24.85
N ASP A 144 -9.15 9.59 -25.31
CA ASP A 144 -7.86 9.72 -25.99
C ASP A 144 -6.69 9.34 -25.06
N GLU A 145 -6.73 9.80 -23.82
CA GLU A 145 -5.72 9.45 -22.79
C GLU A 145 -5.64 7.93 -22.55
N VAL A 146 -6.77 7.24 -22.48
CA VAL A 146 -6.82 5.79 -22.31
C VAL A 146 -6.19 5.10 -23.53
N LEU A 147 -6.54 5.50 -24.74
CA LEU A 147 -5.98 4.92 -25.96
C LEU A 147 -4.47 5.17 -26.07
N TYR A 148 -3.99 6.37 -25.78
CA TYR A 148 -2.57 6.69 -25.76
C TYR A 148 -1.83 5.85 -24.70
N LEU A 149 -2.40 5.69 -23.52
CA LEU A 149 -1.82 4.86 -22.49
C LEU A 149 -1.70 3.40 -22.93
N LEU A 150 -2.74 2.85 -23.54
CA LEU A 150 -2.72 1.47 -24.06
C LEU A 150 -1.66 1.29 -25.14
N MET A 151 -1.54 2.24 -26.08
CA MET A 151 -0.51 2.20 -27.13
C MET A 151 0.90 2.27 -26.53
N ASP A 152 1.13 3.14 -25.58
CA ASP A 152 2.43 3.32 -24.91
C ASP A 152 2.84 2.08 -24.10
N LEU A 153 1.87 1.36 -23.56
CA LEU A 153 2.09 0.09 -22.86
C LEU A 153 2.25 -1.14 -23.80
N GLY A 154 2.19 -0.93 -25.10
CA GLY A 154 2.35 -2.00 -26.08
C GLY A 154 1.13 -2.89 -26.25
N ALA A 155 -0.08 -2.34 -26.11
CA ALA A 155 -1.32 -3.06 -26.35
C ALA A 155 -1.40 -3.59 -27.79
N THR A 156 -1.99 -4.77 -27.96
CA THR A 156 -2.31 -5.34 -29.27
C THR A 156 -3.49 -4.61 -29.91
N ASP A 157 -3.67 -4.77 -31.23
CA ASP A 157 -4.83 -4.17 -31.93
C ASP A 157 -6.16 -4.62 -31.31
N GLU A 158 -6.26 -5.89 -30.91
CA GLU A 158 -7.44 -6.42 -30.21
C GLU A 158 -7.68 -5.73 -28.86
N GLN A 159 -6.61 -5.45 -28.12
CA GLN A 159 -6.70 -4.73 -26.84
C GLN A 159 -7.01 -3.25 -27.01
N LEU A 160 -6.54 -2.63 -28.11
CA LEU A 160 -6.89 -1.23 -28.43
C LEU A 160 -8.35 -1.07 -28.87
N ASP A 161 -8.94 -2.10 -29.45
CA ASP A 161 -10.36 -2.15 -29.83
C ASP A 161 -11.27 -2.58 -28.67
N CYS A 162 -10.87 -2.32 -27.44
CA CYS A 162 -11.61 -2.68 -26.25
C CYS A 162 -12.89 -1.83 -26.12
N PRO A 163 -14.00 -2.40 -25.62
CA PRO A 163 -15.21 -1.65 -25.38
C PRO A 163 -15.00 -0.63 -24.25
N MET A 164 -15.58 0.56 -24.43
CA MET A 164 -15.62 1.61 -23.45
C MET A 164 -17.06 1.88 -23.01
N LEU A 165 -17.27 1.96 -21.70
CA LEU A 165 -18.55 2.30 -21.10
C LEU A 165 -18.42 3.64 -20.35
N PHE A 166 -19.54 4.33 -20.25
CA PHE A 166 -19.67 5.61 -19.59
C PHE A 166 -20.59 5.44 -18.38
N CYS A 167 -20.03 5.54 -17.19
CA CYS A 167 -20.68 5.11 -15.97
C CYS A 167 -20.85 6.25 -14.96
N CYS A 168 -21.89 6.13 -14.15
CA CYS A 168 -22.03 6.83 -12.88
C CYS A 168 -22.21 5.77 -11.78
N GLY A 169 -21.14 5.41 -11.08
CA GLY A 169 -21.17 4.37 -10.04
C GLY A 169 -22.10 4.73 -8.88
N ARG A 170 -22.18 6.03 -8.54
CA ARG A 170 -23.08 6.52 -7.48
C ARG A 170 -24.55 6.24 -7.81
N ASP A 171 -24.96 6.52 -9.02
CA ASP A 171 -26.34 6.37 -9.47
C ASP A 171 -26.61 4.96 -10.02
N GLY A 172 -25.58 4.13 -10.17
CA GLY A 172 -25.69 2.75 -10.67
C GLY A 172 -26.08 2.69 -12.14
N THR A 173 -25.51 3.54 -12.98
CA THR A 173 -25.84 3.64 -14.41
C THR A 173 -24.62 3.45 -15.30
N ALA A 174 -24.84 2.86 -16.47
CA ALA A 174 -23.84 2.70 -17.52
C ALA A 174 -24.46 2.85 -18.91
N SER A 175 -23.68 3.38 -19.86
CA SER A 175 -24.06 3.54 -21.26
C SER A 175 -22.88 3.21 -22.17
N LEU A 176 -23.16 2.72 -23.36
CA LEU A 176 -22.17 2.53 -24.43
C LEU A 176 -21.91 3.81 -25.24
N ASP A 177 -22.78 4.80 -25.10
CA ASP A 177 -22.69 6.09 -25.79
C ASP A 177 -22.57 7.20 -24.74
N PRO A 178 -21.52 8.05 -24.80
CA PRO A 178 -21.32 9.13 -23.83
C PRO A 178 -22.41 10.20 -23.85
N ASP A 179 -23.13 10.34 -24.97
CA ASP A 179 -24.18 11.34 -25.15
C ASP A 179 -25.57 10.80 -24.76
N VAL A 180 -25.70 9.51 -24.45
CA VAL A 180 -26.95 8.87 -24.04
C VAL A 180 -26.88 8.49 -22.55
N PRO A 181 -27.73 9.08 -21.68
CA PRO A 181 -27.75 8.71 -20.27
C PRO A 181 -28.10 7.25 -20.06
N GLY A 182 -27.34 6.56 -19.19
CA GLY A 182 -27.66 5.22 -18.74
C GLY A 182 -28.82 5.22 -17.73
N THR A 183 -29.49 4.07 -17.61
CA THR A 183 -30.59 3.86 -16.65
C THR A 183 -30.25 2.81 -15.58
N ASP A 184 -29.37 1.89 -15.90
CA ASP A 184 -28.91 0.80 -15.03
C ASP A 184 -27.50 0.32 -15.45
N LEU A 185 -27.00 -0.74 -14.81
CA LEU A 185 -25.70 -1.35 -15.13
C LEU A 185 -25.79 -2.52 -16.12
N ILE A 186 -26.96 -2.77 -16.73
CA ILE A 186 -27.13 -3.84 -17.73
C ILE A 186 -26.11 -3.73 -18.87
N PRO A 187 -25.83 -2.54 -19.46
CA PRO A 187 -24.80 -2.42 -20.48
C PRO A 187 -23.40 -2.87 -20.02
N LEU A 188 -23.06 -2.61 -18.77
CA LEU A 188 -21.79 -3.06 -18.18
C LEU A 188 -21.77 -4.58 -18.04
N PHE A 189 -22.80 -5.20 -17.50
CA PHE A 189 -22.87 -6.65 -17.36
C PHE A 189 -22.83 -7.36 -18.72
N ASP A 190 -23.61 -6.91 -19.68
CA ASP A 190 -23.63 -7.48 -21.02
C ASP A 190 -22.26 -7.34 -21.72
N THR A 191 -21.56 -6.23 -21.55
CA THR A 191 -20.22 -6.02 -22.09
C THR A 191 -19.19 -6.94 -21.43
N LEU A 192 -19.25 -7.10 -20.11
CA LEU A 192 -18.37 -8.03 -19.40
C LEU A 192 -18.56 -9.48 -19.89
N LEU A 193 -19.81 -9.92 -20.06
CA LEU A 193 -20.11 -11.28 -20.53
C LEU A 193 -19.68 -11.52 -21.98
N SER A 194 -19.79 -10.52 -22.86
CA SER A 194 -19.43 -10.64 -24.28
C SER A 194 -17.93 -10.51 -24.54
N THR A 195 -17.22 -9.72 -23.73
CA THR A 195 -15.82 -9.39 -23.97
C THR A 195 -14.85 -10.30 -23.22
N ILE A 196 -15.17 -10.62 -21.95
CA ILE A 196 -14.27 -11.42 -21.13
C ILE A 196 -14.48 -12.89 -21.42
N LYS A 197 -13.40 -13.56 -21.79
CA LYS A 197 -13.42 -15.00 -22.10
C LYS A 197 -13.79 -15.81 -20.85
N PRO A 198 -14.64 -16.83 -20.98
CA PRO A 198 -14.89 -17.76 -19.88
C PRO A 198 -13.61 -18.54 -19.53
N PRO A 199 -13.42 -18.93 -18.26
CA PRO A 199 -12.28 -19.77 -17.90
C PRO A 199 -12.41 -21.17 -18.50
N GLU A 200 -11.27 -21.76 -18.77
CA GLU A 200 -11.15 -23.15 -19.22
C GLU A 200 -10.66 -24.02 -18.08
N GLY A 201 -11.12 -25.26 -18.05
CA GLY A 201 -10.69 -26.27 -17.09
C GLY A 201 -11.26 -27.62 -17.44
N ASP A 202 -10.68 -28.69 -16.93
CA ASP A 202 -11.16 -30.04 -17.12
C ASP A 202 -11.64 -30.59 -15.76
N PRO A 203 -12.95 -30.67 -15.51
CA PRO A 203 -13.48 -31.19 -14.25
C PRO A 203 -13.21 -32.69 -14.03
N GLU A 204 -12.96 -33.45 -15.10
CA GLU A 204 -12.66 -34.89 -15.04
C GLU A 204 -11.17 -35.18 -14.82
N ALA A 205 -10.29 -34.16 -14.97
CA ALA A 205 -8.88 -34.30 -14.70
C ALA A 205 -8.58 -34.34 -13.19
N PRO A 206 -7.41 -34.83 -12.78
CA PRO A 206 -6.98 -34.78 -11.40
C PRO A 206 -6.95 -33.33 -10.88
N PHE A 207 -7.37 -33.14 -9.62
CA PHE A 207 -7.41 -31.83 -8.99
C PHE A 207 -6.04 -31.13 -9.02
N GLN A 208 -6.03 -29.87 -9.42
CA GLN A 208 -4.85 -29.03 -9.45
C GLN A 208 -5.25 -27.56 -9.26
N MET A 209 -4.57 -26.88 -8.33
CA MET A 209 -4.84 -25.49 -7.99
C MET A 209 -3.57 -24.77 -7.57
N LEU A 210 -3.36 -23.55 -8.08
CA LEU A 210 -2.28 -22.67 -7.64
C LEU A 210 -2.78 -21.75 -6.51
N VAL A 211 -2.05 -21.67 -5.42
CA VAL A 211 -2.32 -20.74 -4.31
C VAL A 211 -1.80 -19.35 -4.69
N SER A 212 -2.69 -18.40 -4.88
CA SER A 212 -2.38 -17.04 -5.32
C SER A 212 -2.35 -16.03 -4.18
N SER A 213 -3.10 -16.28 -3.10
CA SER A 213 -3.02 -15.48 -1.88
C SER A 213 -3.28 -16.34 -0.64
N VAL A 214 -2.87 -15.83 0.51
CA VAL A 214 -3.13 -16.46 1.81
C VAL A 214 -3.73 -15.45 2.76
N ASP A 215 -4.54 -15.95 3.69
CA ASP A 215 -5.15 -15.21 4.76
C ASP A 215 -5.05 -16.03 6.04
N TYR A 216 -5.39 -15.46 7.17
CA TYR A 216 -5.37 -16.14 8.46
C TYR A 216 -6.60 -15.81 9.28
N ASN A 217 -7.16 -16.81 9.91
CA ASN A 217 -8.27 -16.70 10.85
C ASN A 217 -7.96 -17.52 12.10
N ASP A 218 -8.16 -16.94 13.28
CA ASP A 218 -7.84 -17.60 14.56
C ASP A 218 -8.60 -18.92 14.79
N PHE A 219 -9.76 -19.10 14.16
CA PHE A 219 -10.60 -20.30 14.32
C PHE A 219 -10.28 -21.44 13.35
N VAL A 220 -9.87 -21.10 12.12
CA VAL A 220 -9.62 -22.10 11.07
C VAL A 220 -8.16 -22.17 10.65
N GLY A 221 -7.33 -21.27 11.14
CA GLY A 221 -5.91 -21.18 10.80
C GLY A 221 -5.67 -20.48 9.45
N ARG A 222 -4.64 -20.92 8.74
CA ARG A 222 -4.27 -20.34 7.45
C ARG A 222 -5.30 -20.73 6.38
N ILE A 223 -5.69 -19.76 5.57
CA ILE A 223 -6.63 -19.88 4.46
C ILE A 223 -5.87 -19.59 3.18
N GLY A 224 -5.87 -20.52 2.23
CA GLY A 224 -5.34 -20.30 0.90
C GLY A 224 -6.44 -19.94 -0.08
N ILE A 225 -6.13 -19.10 -1.06
CA ILE A 225 -7.05 -18.63 -2.10
C ILE A 225 -6.40 -18.82 -3.45
N GLY A 226 -7.15 -19.33 -4.41
CA GLY A 226 -6.67 -19.46 -5.78
C GLY A 226 -7.77 -19.93 -6.74
N ARG A 227 -7.41 -20.01 -8.02
CA ARG A 227 -8.28 -20.59 -9.05
C ARG A 227 -7.96 -22.07 -9.24
N ILE A 228 -8.99 -22.89 -9.30
CA ILE A 228 -8.85 -24.31 -9.63
C ILE A 228 -8.53 -24.42 -11.13
N GLN A 229 -7.38 -25.00 -11.44
CA GLN A 229 -6.94 -25.20 -12.82
C GLN A 229 -7.61 -26.42 -13.44
N ASN A 230 -7.64 -27.54 -12.72
CA ASN A 230 -8.21 -28.80 -13.15
C ASN A 230 -8.94 -29.50 -12.00
N GLY A 231 -9.91 -30.34 -12.34
CA GLY A 231 -10.60 -31.19 -11.40
C GLY A 231 -11.66 -30.49 -10.57
N ILE A 232 -11.96 -31.10 -9.45
CA ILE A 232 -12.98 -30.62 -8.49
C ILE A 232 -12.33 -30.66 -7.10
N ALA A 233 -12.38 -29.53 -6.39
CA ALA A 233 -12.02 -29.49 -4.97
C ALA A 233 -13.19 -29.99 -4.12
N LYS A 234 -12.94 -30.86 -3.15
CA LYS A 234 -13.96 -31.42 -2.25
C LYS A 234 -13.50 -31.33 -0.80
N VAL A 235 -14.42 -31.03 0.10
CA VAL A 235 -14.17 -31.07 1.54
C VAL A 235 -13.74 -32.47 1.96
N GLY A 236 -12.68 -32.58 2.78
CA GLY A 236 -12.16 -33.86 3.28
C GLY A 236 -11.22 -34.59 2.31
N GLU A 237 -11.00 -34.05 1.11
CA GLU A 237 -10.11 -34.64 0.12
C GLU A 237 -8.64 -34.52 0.52
N GLU A 238 -7.90 -35.62 0.31
CA GLU A 238 -6.45 -35.62 0.48
C GLU A 238 -5.78 -34.93 -0.71
N VAL A 239 -4.84 -34.04 -0.42
CA VAL A 239 -4.07 -33.30 -1.43
C VAL A 239 -2.57 -33.38 -1.11
N VAL A 240 -1.76 -33.20 -2.15
CA VAL A 240 -0.31 -33.06 -2.05
C VAL A 240 0.05 -31.63 -2.43
N VAL A 241 0.74 -30.95 -1.53
CA VAL A 241 1.28 -29.61 -1.76
C VAL A 241 2.66 -29.75 -2.39
N CYS A 242 2.88 -29.14 -3.54
CA CYS A 242 4.15 -29.05 -4.23
C CYS A 242 4.45 -27.61 -4.65
N ASP A 243 5.66 -27.37 -5.14
CA ASP A 243 6.12 -26.04 -5.49
C ASP A 243 7.00 -26.06 -6.74
N TRP A 244 6.78 -25.12 -7.66
CA TRP A 244 7.54 -25.01 -8.90
C TRP A 244 9.03 -24.72 -8.68
N HIS A 245 9.35 -23.87 -7.69
CA HIS A 245 10.72 -23.46 -7.39
C HIS A 245 11.42 -24.37 -6.37
N ASN A 246 10.67 -25.28 -5.73
CA ASN A 246 11.20 -26.27 -4.81
C ASN A 246 10.66 -27.66 -5.13
N PRO A 247 11.29 -28.39 -6.06
CA PRO A 247 10.83 -29.71 -6.51
C PRO A 247 10.77 -30.77 -5.40
N ASP A 248 11.52 -30.57 -4.32
CA ASP A 248 11.58 -31.52 -3.19
C ASP A 248 10.40 -31.35 -2.22
N LEU A 249 9.67 -30.24 -2.31
CA LEU A 249 8.51 -30.00 -1.47
C LEU A 249 7.35 -30.91 -1.88
N LYS A 250 6.98 -31.83 -1.01
CA LYS A 250 5.81 -32.70 -1.14
C LYS A 250 5.20 -32.92 0.23
N MET A 251 4.21 -32.11 0.58
CA MET A 251 3.49 -32.22 1.83
C MET A 251 2.08 -32.80 1.57
N ARG A 252 1.68 -33.79 2.37
CA ARG A 252 0.32 -34.33 2.34
C ARG A 252 -0.54 -33.61 3.36
N GLY A 253 -1.80 -33.38 2.99
CA GLY A 253 -2.78 -32.78 3.87
C GLY A 253 -4.20 -33.00 3.36
N ARG A 254 -5.17 -32.45 4.08
CA ARG A 254 -6.58 -32.52 3.72
C ARG A 254 -7.21 -31.15 3.70
N LEU A 255 -8.10 -30.94 2.73
CA LEU A 255 -8.96 -29.77 2.69
C LEU A 255 -10.06 -29.94 3.75
N THR A 256 -9.97 -29.22 4.86
CA THR A 256 -10.94 -29.35 5.95
C THR A 256 -12.19 -28.52 5.70
N LYS A 257 -12.04 -27.35 5.06
CA LYS A 257 -13.15 -26.47 4.65
C LYS A 257 -12.87 -25.87 3.29
N LEU A 258 -13.94 -25.66 2.53
CA LEU A 258 -13.95 -24.91 1.27
C LEU A 258 -14.94 -23.77 1.38
N TYR A 259 -14.60 -22.66 0.74
CA TYR A 259 -15.42 -21.46 0.70
C TYR A 259 -15.58 -20.97 -0.73
N ASP A 260 -16.80 -20.75 -1.11
CA ASP A 260 -17.18 -20.03 -2.32
C ASP A 260 -17.26 -18.52 -2.03
N PHE A 261 -16.90 -17.70 -2.99
CA PHE A 261 -17.05 -16.25 -2.87
C PHE A 261 -18.41 -15.81 -3.39
N GLN A 262 -19.16 -15.11 -2.56
CA GLN A 262 -20.45 -14.53 -2.87
C GLN A 262 -20.44 -13.02 -2.60
N ALA A 263 -21.57 -12.34 -2.84
CA ALA A 263 -21.67 -10.90 -2.65
C ALA A 263 -21.31 -10.43 -1.22
N ASN A 264 -21.62 -11.23 -0.23
CA ASN A 264 -21.38 -10.94 1.19
C ASN A 264 -20.12 -11.63 1.76
N GLY A 265 -19.22 -12.06 0.88
CA GLY A 265 -17.96 -12.70 1.25
C GLY A 265 -17.94 -14.21 1.12
N ARG A 266 -17.12 -14.88 1.91
CA ARG A 266 -16.88 -16.31 1.85
C ARG A 266 -18.07 -17.09 2.43
N GLN A 267 -18.57 -18.07 1.68
CA GLN A 267 -19.62 -18.98 2.13
C GLN A 267 -19.11 -20.42 2.08
N PRO A 268 -19.33 -21.22 3.14
CA PRO A 268 -18.95 -22.63 3.12
C PRO A 268 -19.64 -23.39 1.98
N CYS A 269 -18.92 -24.31 1.35
CA CYS A 269 -19.43 -25.19 0.32
C CYS A 269 -18.76 -26.55 0.41
N ASP A 270 -19.36 -27.58 -0.24
CA ASP A 270 -18.86 -28.95 -0.21
C ASP A 270 -17.89 -29.25 -1.34
N ASN A 271 -18.05 -28.62 -2.49
CA ASN A 271 -17.22 -28.81 -3.66
C ASN A 271 -17.24 -27.57 -4.57
N ILE A 272 -16.15 -27.40 -5.33
CA ILE A 272 -16.01 -26.35 -6.35
C ILE A 272 -15.26 -26.95 -7.55
N THR A 273 -15.72 -26.62 -8.75
CA THR A 273 -15.21 -27.16 -10.01
C THR A 273 -14.15 -26.26 -10.65
N ALA A 274 -13.30 -26.85 -11.49
CA ALA A 274 -12.28 -26.16 -12.27
C ALA A 274 -12.77 -24.88 -12.95
N GLY A 275 -11.93 -23.87 -12.96
CA GLY A 275 -12.21 -22.52 -13.48
C GLY A 275 -12.65 -21.52 -12.41
N ASP A 276 -13.22 -21.97 -11.31
CA ASP A 276 -13.71 -21.11 -10.24
C ASP A 276 -12.59 -20.75 -9.23
N ILE A 277 -12.82 -19.67 -8.50
CA ILE A 277 -11.96 -19.19 -7.43
C ILE A 277 -12.49 -19.69 -6.10
N VAL A 278 -11.61 -20.29 -5.30
CA VAL A 278 -11.94 -20.92 -4.03
C VAL A 278 -11.01 -20.48 -2.91
N ALA A 279 -11.52 -20.43 -1.70
CA ALA A 279 -10.75 -20.38 -0.48
C ALA A 279 -10.83 -21.73 0.25
N PHE A 280 -9.74 -22.15 0.88
CA PHE A 280 -9.67 -23.43 1.60
C PHE A 280 -8.91 -23.30 2.91
N SER A 281 -9.17 -24.20 3.83
CA SER A 281 -8.39 -24.38 5.06
C SER A 281 -8.02 -25.85 5.27
N GLY A 282 -7.12 -26.11 6.22
CA GLY A 282 -6.65 -27.46 6.56
C GLY A 282 -5.17 -27.73 6.25
N LEU A 283 -4.48 -26.76 5.64
CA LEU A 283 -3.06 -26.85 5.30
C LEU A 283 -2.31 -25.70 5.99
N PRO A 284 -1.83 -25.91 7.23
CA PRO A 284 -1.28 -24.81 8.04
C PRO A 284 0.01 -24.22 7.48
N ASP A 285 0.77 -24.99 6.71
CA ASP A 285 2.07 -24.58 6.15
C ASP A 285 1.99 -24.14 4.68
N VAL A 286 0.78 -24.05 4.12
CA VAL A 286 0.59 -23.59 2.74
C VAL A 286 1.03 -22.14 2.61
N THR A 287 1.68 -21.83 1.50
CA THR A 287 2.11 -20.46 1.16
C THR A 287 1.78 -20.11 -0.28
N ILE A 288 1.92 -18.85 -0.62
CA ILE A 288 1.70 -18.37 -1.99
C ILE A 288 2.67 -19.05 -2.94
N GLY A 289 2.17 -19.48 -4.10
CA GLY A 289 2.93 -20.17 -5.12
C GLY A 289 2.92 -21.68 -5.00
N ASN A 290 2.47 -22.24 -3.86
CA ASN A 290 2.24 -23.67 -3.75
C ASN A 290 1.16 -24.13 -4.72
N THR A 291 1.31 -25.33 -5.25
CA THR A 291 0.29 -26.02 -6.04
C THR A 291 -0.32 -27.13 -5.19
N LEU A 292 -1.64 -27.18 -5.11
CA LEU A 292 -2.37 -28.30 -4.53
C LEU A 292 -2.70 -29.28 -5.64
N CYS A 293 -2.32 -30.53 -5.45
CA CYS A 293 -2.56 -31.59 -6.44
C CYS A 293 -3.33 -32.76 -5.83
N SER A 294 -4.04 -33.50 -6.68
CA SER A 294 -4.47 -34.84 -6.33
C SER A 294 -3.24 -35.72 -6.12
N PRO A 295 -3.23 -36.64 -5.12
CA PRO A 295 -2.13 -37.58 -4.94
C PRO A 295 -1.81 -38.44 -6.18
N SER A 296 -2.79 -38.58 -7.08
CA SER A 296 -2.63 -39.35 -8.33
C SER A 296 -1.79 -38.65 -9.41
N ASN A 297 -1.68 -37.33 -9.34
CA ASN A 297 -0.92 -36.53 -10.31
C ASN A 297 -0.36 -35.27 -9.62
N VAL A 298 0.86 -35.35 -9.15
CA VAL A 298 1.56 -34.24 -8.46
C VAL A 298 2.40 -33.49 -9.48
N GLU A 299 1.87 -32.35 -9.95
CA GLU A 299 2.53 -31.50 -10.94
C GLU A 299 2.43 -30.02 -10.53
N PRO A 300 3.57 -29.36 -10.22
CA PRO A 300 3.55 -27.96 -9.81
C PRO A 300 3.23 -27.05 -10.99
N LEU A 301 2.46 -25.99 -10.72
CA LEU A 301 2.17 -24.93 -11.67
C LEU A 301 3.23 -23.82 -11.56
N PRO A 302 3.67 -23.25 -12.69
CA PRO A 302 4.63 -22.15 -12.68
C PRO A 302 4.02 -20.91 -12.05
N PHE A 303 4.81 -20.21 -11.24
CA PHE A 303 4.43 -18.92 -10.68
C PHE A 303 5.62 -17.96 -10.58
N VAL A 304 5.31 -16.67 -10.48
CA VAL A 304 6.33 -15.64 -10.26
C VAL A 304 6.71 -15.65 -8.78
N LYS A 305 8.00 -15.87 -8.51
CA LYS A 305 8.53 -15.87 -7.14
C LYS A 305 8.28 -14.51 -6.48
N ILE A 306 7.94 -14.55 -5.21
CA ILE A 306 7.80 -13.34 -4.40
C ILE A 306 9.19 -12.68 -4.29
N ASN A 307 9.27 -11.40 -4.61
CA ASN A 307 10.52 -10.65 -4.46
C ASN A 307 10.93 -10.59 -2.98
N ASP A 308 12.23 -10.66 -2.75
CA ASP A 308 12.78 -10.45 -1.42
C ASP A 308 12.46 -9.04 -0.91
N PRO A 309 12.35 -8.85 0.40
CA PRO A 309 12.23 -7.52 0.98
C PRO A 309 13.38 -6.60 0.56
N THR A 310 13.10 -5.32 0.41
CA THR A 310 14.08 -4.30 0.02
C THR A 310 14.35 -3.26 1.10
N VAL A 311 13.48 -3.18 2.11
CA VAL A 311 13.55 -2.19 3.19
C VAL A 311 13.44 -2.90 4.53
N GLU A 312 14.22 -2.45 5.50
CA GLU A 312 14.15 -2.91 6.88
C GLU A 312 13.95 -1.76 7.87
N MET A 313 13.30 -2.06 8.97
CA MET A 313 13.20 -1.21 10.15
C MET A 313 13.42 -2.05 11.40
N THR A 314 13.93 -1.43 12.46
CA THR A 314 14.00 -2.06 13.78
C THR A 314 12.78 -1.67 14.59
N PHE A 315 12.00 -2.67 15.02
CA PHE A 315 10.91 -2.50 15.98
C PHE A 315 11.41 -2.93 17.36
N SER A 316 11.24 -2.08 18.35
CA SER A 316 11.71 -2.35 19.72
C SER A 316 10.70 -1.92 20.77
N VAL A 317 10.90 -2.44 21.98
CA VAL A 317 10.13 -1.98 23.14
C VAL A 317 10.38 -0.50 23.34
N ASN A 318 9.31 0.27 23.58
CA ASN A 318 9.44 1.68 23.90
C ASN A 318 10.08 1.85 25.27
N ASP A 319 11.20 2.55 25.31
CA ASP A 319 11.99 2.82 26.52
C ASP A 319 12.08 4.32 26.84
N SER A 320 11.21 5.14 26.24
CA SER A 320 11.13 6.57 26.53
C SER A 320 10.68 6.86 27.96
N PRO A 321 10.92 8.08 28.49
CA PRO A 321 10.40 8.48 29.79
C PRO A 321 8.87 8.43 29.94
N LEU A 322 8.13 8.41 28.83
CA LEU A 322 6.68 8.28 28.77
C LEU A 322 6.20 6.86 28.45
N ALA A 323 7.10 5.89 28.38
CA ALA A 323 6.78 4.51 28.03
C ALA A 323 5.77 3.87 28.99
N GLY A 324 4.88 3.03 28.44
CA GLY A 324 3.92 2.23 29.18
C GLY A 324 2.69 2.98 29.70
N ARG A 325 2.51 4.24 29.33
CA ARG A 325 1.40 5.06 29.81
C ARG A 325 0.17 5.02 28.90
N GLU A 326 0.35 4.75 27.63
CA GLU A 326 -0.69 4.88 26.59
C GLU A 326 -1.03 3.55 25.93
N GLY A 327 -0.05 2.63 25.82
CA GLY A 327 -0.22 1.35 25.17
C GLY A 327 -0.80 0.26 26.08
N LYS A 328 -1.64 -0.60 25.50
CA LYS A 328 -2.14 -1.81 26.16
C LYS A 328 -1.15 -2.96 26.09
N TYR A 329 -0.43 -3.07 24.98
CA TYR A 329 0.56 -4.11 24.70
C TYR A 329 1.93 -3.46 24.52
N VAL A 330 2.81 -3.63 25.50
CA VAL A 330 4.06 -2.87 25.59
C VAL A 330 5.31 -3.74 25.71
N THR A 331 5.15 -5.05 25.96
CA THR A 331 6.28 -5.96 26.23
C THR A 331 6.88 -6.53 24.93
N SER A 332 8.14 -6.92 24.96
CA SER A 332 8.82 -7.56 23.83
C SER A 332 8.12 -8.86 23.40
N ARG A 333 7.62 -9.64 24.35
CA ARG A 333 6.87 -10.86 24.06
C ARG A 333 5.58 -10.57 23.28
N GLN A 334 4.81 -9.56 23.71
CA GLN A 334 3.57 -9.17 23.02
C GLN A 334 3.84 -8.68 21.60
N ILE A 335 4.90 -7.88 21.41
CA ILE A 335 5.31 -7.39 20.08
C ILE A 335 5.75 -8.57 19.21
N ARG A 336 6.57 -9.50 19.74
CA ARG A 336 7.00 -10.71 19.04
C ARG A 336 5.81 -11.55 18.59
N ASP A 337 4.89 -11.85 19.49
CA ASP A 337 3.71 -12.67 19.20
C ASP A 337 2.85 -12.02 18.10
N ARG A 338 2.71 -10.71 18.14
CA ARG A 338 1.98 -9.97 17.10
C ARG A 338 2.67 -10.02 15.74
N LEU A 339 3.99 -9.85 15.71
CA LEU A 339 4.76 -9.93 14.46
C LEU A 339 4.74 -11.36 13.88
N GLN A 340 4.84 -12.40 14.71
CA GLN A 340 4.70 -13.79 14.28
C GLN A 340 3.31 -14.05 13.69
N LYS A 341 2.26 -13.48 14.28
CA LYS A 341 0.90 -13.58 13.75
C LYS A 341 0.77 -12.89 12.39
N GLU A 342 1.45 -11.78 12.17
CA GLU A 342 1.47 -11.10 10.87
C GLU A 342 2.11 -11.97 9.79
N LEU A 343 3.17 -12.70 10.11
CA LEU A 343 3.83 -13.61 9.16
C LEU A 343 2.92 -14.74 8.65
N LEU A 344 1.84 -15.05 9.37
CA LEU A 344 0.88 -16.07 8.94
C LEU A 344 0.02 -15.61 7.76
N LYS A 345 -0.19 -14.32 7.60
CA LYS A 345 -0.99 -13.72 6.51
C LYS A 345 -0.15 -12.94 5.50
N ASP A 346 0.97 -12.40 5.90
CA ASP A 346 1.83 -11.61 5.03
C ASP A 346 3.13 -12.36 4.72
N VAL A 347 3.17 -13.00 3.58
CA VAL A 347 4.32 -13.80 3.12
C VAL A 347 5.49 -12.96 2.59
N ALA A 348 5.27 -11.66 2.34
CA ALA A 348 6.30 -10.74 1.89
C ALA A 348 7.09 -10.11 3.04
N LEU A 349 6.56 -10.23 4.26
CA LEU A 349 7.20 -9.75 5.47
C LEU A 349 8.21 -10.77 5.98
N LYS A 350 9.36 -10.31 6.45
CA LYS A 350 10.33 -11.12 7.21
C LYS A 350 10.60 -10.45 8.54
N VAL A 351 10.70 -11.25 9.59
CA VAL A 351 11.01 -10.77 10.94
C VAL A 351 12.13 -11.63 11.49
N GLU A 352 13.19 -10.99 11.98
CA GLU A 352 14.34 -11.63 12.61
C GLU A 352 14.58 -11.00 13.98
N ASP A 353 15.04 -11.81 14.92
CA ASP A 353 15.49 -11.30 16.20
C ASP A 353 16.75 -10.44 16.01
N SER A 354 16.78 -9.28 16.66
CA SER A 354 17.97 -8.45 16.72
C SER A 354 18.94 -8.98 17.80
N PRO A 355 20.26 -8.62 17.75
CA PRO A 355 21.20 -8.94 18.80
C PRO A 355 20.77 -8.48 20.21
N THR A 356 19.91 -7.48 20.30
CA THR A 356 19.30 -7.03 21.56
C THR A 356 17.98 -7.74 21.80
N THR A 357 17.72 -8.19 23.02
CA THR A 357 16.57 -9.04 23.39
C THR A 357 15.20 -8.40 23.19
N ASP A 358 15.13 -7.06 23.11
CA ASP A 358 13.89 -6.27 23.07
C ASP A 358 13.64 -5.62 21.71
N SER A 359 14.33 -6.07 20.67
CA SER A 359 14.19 -5.52 19.32
C SER A 359 14.14 -6.59 18.24
N PHE A 360 13.48 -6.25 17.12
CA PHE A 360 13.25 -7.10 15.97
C PHE A 360 13.60 -6.37 14.70
N ARG A 361 14.27 -7.05 13.79
CA ARG A 361 14.44 -6.57 12.41
C ARG A 361 13.21 -6.95 11.60
N VAL A 362 12.50 -5.96 11.11
CA VAL A 362 11.29 -6.14 10.31
C VAL A 362 11.58 -5.69 8.89
N MET A 363 11.46 -6.60 7.94
CA MET A 363 11.83 -6.39 6.55
C MET A 363 10.59 -6.51 5.67
N GLY A 364 10.38 -5.54 4.80
CA GLY A 364 9.24 -5.46 3.90
C GLY A 364 9.64 -4.98 2.50
N ARG A 365 8.66 -4.86 1.62
CA ARG A 365 8.88 -4.48 0.22
C ARG A 365 9.12 -2.99 0.03
N GLY A 366 8.67 -2.17 0.97
CA GLY A 366 8.79 -0.74 0.88
C GLY A 366 8.38 -0.07 2.18
N GLU A 367 8.57 1.23 2.24
CA GLU A 367 8.25 2.04 3.42
C GLU A 367 6.75 2.02 3.74
N MET A 368 5.89 2.06 2.71
CA MET A 368 4.45 2.02 2.89
C MET A 368 3.99 0.68 3.50
N HIS A 369 4.55 -0.43 3.06
CA HIS A 369 4.26 -1.76 3.61
C HIS A 369 4.50 -1.80 5.13
N LEU A 370 5.66 -1.31 5.57
CA LEU A 370 6.01 -1.28 6.99
C LEU A 370 5.19 -0.23 7.77
N SER A 371 4.88 0.91 7.18
CA SER A 371 4.05 1.94 7.83
C SER A 371 2.61 1.47 8.08
N ILE A 372 2.05 0.68 7.18
CA ILE A 372 0.74 0.05 7.36
C ILE A 372 0.75 -0.93 8.52
N LEU A 373 1.79 -1.75 8.64
CA LEU A 373 1.95 -2.65 9.78
C LEU A 373 2.04 -1.88 11.11
N ILE A 374 2.84 -0.82 11.16
CA ILE A 374 2.97 0.03 12.35
C ILE A 374 1.62 0.64 12.73
N GLU A 375 0.89 1.21 11.77
CA GLU A 375 -0.42 1.81 12.02
C GLU A 375 -1.46 0.78 12.49
N THR A 376 -1.43 -0.42 11.91
CA THR A 376 -2.31 -1.51 12.32
C THR A 376 -2.04 -1.91 13.78
N MET A 377 -0.77 -2.10 14.14
CA MET A 377 -0.37 -2.42 15.51
C MET A 377 -0.77 -1.30 16.48
N ARG A 378 -0.56 -0.05 16.10
CA ARG A 378 -0.95 1.12 16.88
C ARG A 378 -2.44 1.12 17.20
N ARG A 379 -3.31 0.87 16.22
CA ARG A 379 -4.77 0.82 16.39
C ARG A 379 -5.23 -0.37 17.21
N GLU A 380 -4.48 -1.45 17.22
CA GLU A 380 -4.73 -2.61 18.07
C GLU A 380 -4.33 -2.39 19.54
N GLY A 381 -3.68 -1.27 19.87
CA GLY A 381 -3.28 -0.91 21.22
C GLY A 381 -1.81 -1.18 21.55
N TYR A 382 -0.97 -1.47 20.57
CA TYR A 382 0.47 -1.67 20.77
C TYR A 382 1.20 -0.34 20.93
N GLU A 383 2.19 -0.36 21.81
CA GLU A 383 3.17 0.71 21.99
C GLU A 383 4.56 0.14 21.70
N LEU A 384 5.31 0.81 20.85
CA LEU A 384 6.66 0.42 20.44
C LEU A 384 7.45 1.64 19.96
N GLN A 385 8.73 1.45 19.70
CA GLN A 385 9.54 2.44 18.98
C GLN A 385 10.15 1.82 17.73
N VAL A 386 10.31 2.63 16.69
CA VAL A 386 10.81 2.19 15.40
C VAL A 386 12.00 3.04 14.96
N SER A 387 12.94 2.41 14.27
CA SER A 387 14.06 3.09 13.63
C SER A 387 13.66 3.72 12.29
N PRO A 388 14.48 4.62 11.72
CA PRO A 388 14.34 5.01 10.32
C PRO A 388 14.40 3.78 9.40
N PRO A 389 13.71 3.81 8.27
CA PRO A 389 13.83 2.75 7.26
C PRO A 389 15.23 2.75 6.64
N HIS A 390 15.75 1.56 6.39
CA HIS A 390 17.02 1.32 5.70
C HIS A 390 16.81 0.38 4.53
N VAL A 391 17.54 0.59 3.43
CA VAL A 391 17.52 -0.35 2.32
C VAL A 391 18.38 -1.57 2.62
N LEU A 392 17.91 -2.74 2.15
CA LEU A 392 18.66 -3.98 2.19
C LEU A 392 19.60 -4.03 0.99
N THR A 393 20.89 -4.06 1.25
CA THR A 393 21.94 -4.15 0.23
C THR A 393 22.36 -5.59 0.00
N LYS A 394 22.93 -5.86 -1.17
CA LYS A 394 23.53 -7.16 -1.53
C LYS A 394 25.00 -6.94 -1.89
N VAL A 395 25.85 -7.87 -1.52
CA VAL A 395 27.25 -7.88 -1.95
C VAL A 395 27.41 -8.93 -3.04
N ILE A 396 27.77 -8.49 -4.25
CA ILE A 396 28.00 -9.34 -5.42
C ILE A 396 29.38 -9.01 -5.96
N ASP A 397 30.25 -10.02 -6.08
CA ASP A 397 31.64 -9.85 -6.57
C ASP A 397 32.42 -8.74 -5.85
N GLY A 398 32.22 -8.60 -4.54
CA GLY A 398 32.89 -7.61 -3.70
C GLY A 398 32.36 -6.17 -3.85
N LYS A 399 31.32 -5.97 -4.64
CA LYS A 399 30.64 -4.67 -4.77
C LYS A 399 29.30 -4.67 -4.07
N THR A 400 28.95 -3.55 -3.42
CA THR A 400 27.66 -3.35 -2.80
C THR A 400 26.63 -2.94 -3.83
N TYR A 401 25.52 -3.67 -3.90
CA TYR A 401 24.35 -3.38 -4.72
C TYR A 401 23.18 -2.93 -3.84
N GLU A 402 22.40 -2.00 -4.34
CA GLU A 402 21.23 -1.45 -3.67
C GLU A 402 19.98 -1.57 -4.53
N PRO A 403 18.78 -1.63 -3.92
CA PRO A 403 17.53 -1.65 -4.68
C PRO A 403 17.32 -0.33 -5.42
N MET A 404 16.84 -0.44 -6.67
CA MET A 404 16.53 0.67 -7.56
C MET A 404 15.02 0.77 -7.79
N GLU A 405 14.56 1.99 -8.04
CA GLU A 405 13.18 2.28 -8.39
C GLU A 405 13.09 2.91 -9.79
N HIS A 406 12.08 2.53 -10.54
CA HIS A 406 11.59 3.28 -11.68
C HIS A 406 10.53 4.26 -11.19
N VAL A 407 10.78 5.55 -11.34
CA VAL A 407 9.94 6.63 -10.81
C VAL A 407 9.30 7.38 -11.95
N VAL A 408 7.97 7.49 -11.93
CA VAL A 408 7.18 8.24 -12.90
C VAL A 408 6.53 9.42 -12.18
N ILE A 409 6.76 10.62 -12.70
CA ILE A 409 6.26 11.87 -12.11
C ILE A 409 5.47 12.64 -13.15
N ASP A 410 4.23 13.00 -12.80
CA ASP A 410 3.40 13.92 -13.57
C ASP A 410 3.29 15.25 -12.83
N VAL A 411 3.77 16.33 -13.44
CA VAL A 411 3.76 17.67 -12.83
C VAL A 411 3.37 18.73 -13.86
N PRO A 412 2.82 19.88 -13.42
CA PRO A 412 2.78 21.07 -14.25
C PRO A 412 4.16 21.46 -14.75
N ALA A 413 4.29 21.86 -16.01
CA ALA A 413 5.57 22.15 -16.66
C ALA A 413 6.43 23.18 -15.89
N GLN A 414 5.79 24.10 -15.18
CA GLN A 414 6.48 25.12 -14.37
C GLN A 414 7.29 24.54 -13.22
N TYR A 415 6.96 23.34 -12.71
CA TYR A 415 7.65 22.69 -11.59
C TYR A 415 8.68 21.65 -12.04
N GLN A 416 8.83 21.42 -13.33
CA GLN A 416 9.77 20.44 -13.90
C GLN A 416 11.20 20.67 -13.39
N GLY A 417 11.67 21.91 -13.40
CA GLY A 417 13.03 22.25 -12.97
C GLY A 417 13.30 21.93 -11.50
N ALA A 418 12.35 22.24 -10.63
CA ALA A 418 12.45 21.94 -9.19
C ALA A 418 12.53 20.43 -8.93
N VAL A 419 11.68 19.63 -9.60
CA VAL A 419 11.68 18.17 -9.50
C VAL A 419 12.99 17.57 -10.02
N MET A 420 13.46 18.01 -11.18
CA MET A 420 14.73 17.53 -11.74
C MET A 420 15.92 17.83 -10.84
N THR A 421 15.97 19.02 -10.24
CA THR A 421 17.01 19.39 -9.29
C THR A 421 16.94 18.57 -8.01
N GLY A 422 15.77 18.43 -7.42
CA GLY A 422 15.56 17.68 -6.19
C GLY A 422 15.93 16.19 -6.34
N LEU A 423 15.50 15.55 -7.41
CA LEU A 423 15.82 14.14 -7.69
C LEU A 423 17.27 13.93 -8.14
N GLY A 424 17.86 14.88 -8.87
CA GLY A 424 19.27 14.81 -9.25
C GLY A 424 20.22 14.76 -8.05
N GLN A 425 19.93 15.53 -7.00
CA GLN A 425 20.66 15.48 -5.73
C GLN A 425 20.56 14.12 -5.02
N ARG A 426 19.49 13.36 -5.30
CA ARG A 426 19.20 12.03 -4.76
C ARG A 426 19.62 10.89 -5.68
N LYS A 427 20.54 11.17 -6.62
CA LYS A 427 21.12 10.20 -7.56
C LYS A 427 20.11 9.61 -8.56
N ALA A 428 19.05 10.33 -8.86
CA ALA A 428 18.12 9.95 -9.92
C ALA A 428 18.73 10.21 -11.31
N LEU A 429 18.54 9.25 -12.20
CA LEU A 429 18.93 9.35 -13.60
C LEU A 429 17.67 9.50 -14.46
N LEU A 430 17.55 10.64 -15.13
CA LEU A 430 16.45 10.91 -16.04
C LEU A 430 16.51 9.96 -17.23
N GLN A 431 15.41 9.26 -17.50
CA GLN A 431 15.29 8.33 -18.63
C GLN A 431 14.43 8.89 -19.75
N GLN A 432 13.32 9.57 -19.42
CA GLN A 432 12.39 10.08 -20.40
C GLN A 432 11.69 11.35 -19.91
N ILE A 433 11.36 12.22 -20.85
CA ILE A 433 10.48 13.38 -20.66
C ILE A 433 9.40 13.30 -21.73
N GLU A 434 8.15 13.37 -21.32
CA GLU A 434 7.00 13.37 -22.22
C GLU A 434 6.09 14.56 -21.90
N SER A 435 5.64 15.25 -22.93
CA SER A 435 4.67 16.32 -22.79
C SER A 435 3.25 15.76 -22.72
N LEU A 436 2.51 16.10 -21.66
CA LEU A 436 1.11 15.73 -21.46
C LEU A 436 0.21 16.93 -21.80
N GLY A 437 -0.10 17.14 -23.06
CA GLY A 437 -0.82 18.32 -23.48
C GLY A 437 0.00 19.60 -23.43
N THR A 438 -0.62 20.75 -23.11
CA THR A 438 0.04 22.06 -23.15
C THR A 438 0.78 22.44 -21.88
N ASP A 439 0.34 21.94 -20.70
CA ASP A 439 0.75 22.50 -19.41
C ASP A 439 1.36 21.48 -18.45
N ARG A 440 1.38 20.20 -18.80
CA ARG A 440 1.92 19.13 -17.93
C ARG A 440 3.00 18.33 -18.62
N VAL A 441 3.93 17.80 -17.82
CA VAL A 441 5.00 16.91 -18.28
C VAL A 441 5.05 15.67 -17.41
N ARG A 442 5.43 14.56 -18.05
CA ARG A 442 5.79 13.30 -17.38
C ARG A 442 7.28 13.13 -17.43
N LEU A 443 7.86 12.88 -16.27
CA LEU A 443 9.29 12.61 -16.10
C LEU A 443 9.46 11.17 -15.61
N GLU A 444 10.36 10.43 -16.25
CA GLU A 444 10.70 9.08 -15.81
C GLU A 444 12.15 9.04 -15.36
N PHE A 445 12.38 8.49 -14.17
CA PHE A 445 13.71 8.36 -13.59
C PHE A 445 13.99 6.94 -13.16
N ARG A 446 15.26 6.56 -13.14
CA ARG A 446 15.76 5.40 -12.42
C ARG A 446 16.66 5.87 -11.30
N MET A 447 16.40 5.44 -10.07
CA MET A 447 17.10 5.93 -8.90
C MET A 447 17.16 4.92 -7.75
N PRO A 448 18.10 5.07 -6.81
CA PRO A 448 18.12 4.26 -5.59
C PRO A 448 16.84 4.45 -4.76
N SER A 449 16.29 3.35 -4.23
CA SER A 449 15.11 3.39 -3.36
C SER A 449 15.29 4.32 -2.16
N ARG A 450 16.48 4.33 -1.54
CA ARG A 450 16.82 5.23 -0.42
C ARG A 450 16.79 6.72 -0.78
N GLY A 451 16.92 7.05 -2.05
CA GLY A 451 16.81 8.44 -2.53
C GLY A 451 15.40 9.00 -2.44
N LEU A 452 14.39 8.14 -2.36
CA LEU A 452 12.98 8.53 -2.18
C LEU A 452 12.60 8.73 -0.71
N PHE A 453 13.39 8.21 0.23
CA PHE A 453 13.14 8.44 1.65
C PHE A 453 13.19 9.92 1.99
N GLY A 454 12.12 10.43 2.60
CA GLY A 454 11.98 11.84 2.93
C GLY A 454 11.78 12.80 1.73
N TYR A 455 11.61 12.30 0.51
CA TYR A 455 11.41 13.16 -0.65
C TYR A 455 9.94 13.59 -0.86
N ARG A 456 8.98 12.80 -0.43
CA ARG A 456 7.57 13.05 -0.71
C ARG A 456 7.09 14.41 -0.22
N ASN A 457 7.46 14.82 0.97
CA ASN A 457 7.08 16.12 1.52
C ASN A 457 7.74 17.27 0.74
N GLN A 458 9.02 17.13 0.38
CA GLN A 458 9.72 18.09 -0.47
C GLN A 458 9.03 18.20 -1.83
N PHE A 459 8.69 17.05 -2.45
CA PHE A 459 7.99 16.99 -3.72
C PHE A 459 6.64 17.72 -3.70
N LEU A 460 5.83 17.48 -2.67
CA LEU A 460 4.54 18.17 -2.51
C LEU A 460 4.73 19.69 -2.35
N THR A 461 5.75 20.11 -1.61
CA THR A 461 6.08 21.54 -1.45
C THR A 461 6.54 22.15 -2.78
N ASP A 462 7.47 21.52 -3.46
CA ASP A 462 8.05 21.99 -4.73
C ASP A 462 7.02 22.04 -5.87
N THR A 463 6.00 21.21 -5.80
CA THR A 463 4.91 21.14 -6.81
C THR A 463 3.60 21.77 -6.34
N HIS A 464 3.59 22.45 -5.19
CA HIS A 464 2.38 23.04 -4.57
C HIS A 464 1.22 22.06 -4.44
N GLY A 465 1.53 20.77 -4.23
CA GLY A 465 0.54 19.69 -4.13
C GLY A 465 -0.04 19.22 -5.47
N GLU A 466 0.39 19.78 -6.61
CA GLU A 466 -0.15 19.44 -7.94
C GLU A 466 0.62 18.29 -8.63
N GLY A 467 1.74 17.86 -8.07
CA GLY A 467 2.53 16.76 -8.61
C GLY A 467 2.03 15.40 -8.16
N ILE A 468 2.19 14.41 -9.02
CA ILE A 468 1.89 13.00 -8.75
C ILE A 468 3.17 12.21 -8.96
N ILE A 469 3.53 11.40 -7.97
CA ILE A 469 4.70 10.53 -8.00
C ILE A 469 4.29 9.08 -7.84
N ASN A 470 4.80 8.21 -8.70
CA ASN A 470 4.67 6.76 -8.62
C ASN A 470 6.04 6.10 -8.75
N GLN A 471 6.25 5.00 -8.03
CA GLN A 471 7.51 4.26 -8.03
C GLN A 471 7.26 2.77 -8.10
N ILE A 472 8.16 2.07 -8.77
CA ILE A 472 8.11 0.62 -8.93
C ILE A 472 9.52 0.08 -8.77
N PHE A 473 9.67 -1.00 -7.99
CA PHE A 473 10.94 -1.69 -7.84
C PHE A 473 11.51 -2.13 -9.21
N ASP A 474 12.76 -1.77 -9.49
CA ASP A 474 13.44 -1.99 -10.76
C ASP A 474 14.82 -2.66 -10.59
N GLY A 475 14.85 -3.73 -9.80
CA GLY A 475 16.05 -4.53 -9.60
C GLY A 475 17.08 -3.89 -8.67
N TYR A 476 18.33 -4.31 -8.84
CA TYR A 476 19.48 -3.86 -8.05
C TYR A 476 20.54 -3.25 -8.97
N ASP A 477 21.27 -2.28 -8.44
CA ASP A 477 22.44 -1.68 -9.12
C ASP A 477 23.51 -1.33 -8.08
N VAL A 478 24.70 -1.03 -8.57
CA VAL A 478 25.83 -0.69 -7.71
C VAL A 478 25.50 0.55 -6.86
N TRP A 479 25.93 0.54 -5.62
CA TRP A 479 25.75 1.64 -4.67
C TRP A 479 26.17 2.99 -5.29
N ALA A 480 25.22 3.94 -5.34
CA ALA A 480 25.35 5.23 -6.03
C ALA A 480 26.13 6.30 -5.22
N GLY A 481 26.59 5.96 -4.02
CA GLY A 481 27.28 6.91 -3.14
C GLY A 481 26.35 7.56 -2.10
N MET A 482 26.86 8.56 -1.42
CA MET A 482 26.12 9.25 -0.36
C MET A 482 24.94 10.07 -0.90
N ILE A 483 23.83 9.99 -0.21
CA ILE A 483 22.63 10.79 -0.44
C ILE A 483 22.30 11.50 0.87
N ALA A 484 22.12 12.81 0.83
CA ALA A 484 21.66 13.58 1.97
C ALA A 484 20.14 13.41 2.12
N ASN A 485 19.70 12.72 3.17
CA ASN A 485 18.29 12.42 3.36
C ASN A 485 17.47 13.59 3.91
N ARG A 486 18.09 14.47 4.71
CA ARG A 486 17.43 15.59 5.36
C ARG A 486 18.34 16.80 5.44
N SER A 487 17.84 17.95 5.00
CA SER A 487 18.55 19.23 5.04
C SER A 487 18.29 20.02 6.32
N THR A 488 17.27 19.66 7.09
CA THR A 488 16.86 20.37 8.33
C THR A 488 17.43 19.71 9.57
N GLY A 489 17.77 20.52 10.58
CA GLY A 489 18.13 20.05 11.91
C GLY A 489 16.90 19.86 12.80
N SER A 490 17.08 19.19 13.93
CA SER A 490 16.03 19.01 14.95
C SER A 490 16.10 20.06 16.04
N LEU A 491 14.95 20.57 16.47
CA LEU A 491 14.81 21.23 17.77
C LEU A 491 14.60 20.15 18.84
N VAL A 492 15.54 20.03 19.76
CA VAL A 492 15.54 18.95 20.76
C VAL A 492 15.24 19.55 22.13
N SER A 493 14.32 18.93 22.86
CA SER A 493 14.01 19.36 24.23
C SER A 493 15.20 19.12 25.16
N PHE A 494 15.57 20.15 25.88
CA PHE A 494 16.68 20.12 26.85
C PHE A 494 16.24 19.56 28.21
N GLU A 495 14.97 19.76 28.57
CA GLU A 495 14.41 19.34 29.84
C GLU A 495 13.19 18.42 29.68
N THR A 496 12.91 17.67 30.74
CA THR A 496 11.70 16.86 30.88
C THR A 496 10.67 17.65 31.68
N GLY A 497 9.45 17.76 31.16
CA GLY A 497 8.35 18.46 31.80
C GLY A 497 7.18 18.70 30.87
N GLU A 498 6.46 19.77 31.09
CA GLU A 498 5.34 20.22 30.29
C GLU A 498 5.74 21.46 29.47
N ALA A 499 5.44 21.45 28.17
CA ALA A 499 5.70 22.59 27.30
C ALA A 499 4.78 23.76 27.67
N VAL A 500 5.38 24.92 27.94
CA VAL A 500 4.65 26.13 28.32
C VAL A 500 4.74 27.19 27.23
N THR A 501 3.75 28.06 27.15
CA THR A 501 3.62 29.08 26.09
C THR A 501 4.89 29.95 25.97
N TYR A 502 5.48 30.35 27.08
CA TYR A 502 6.69 31.19 27.06
C TYR A 502 7.90 30.44 26.47
N GLY A 503 8.12 29.19 26.86
CA GLY A 503 9.20 28.36 26.33
C GLY A 503 9.02 28.07 24.84
N LEU A 504 7.80 27.77 24.41
CA LEU A 504 7.45 27.54 23.01
C LEU A 504 7.60 28.80 22.15
N PHE A 505 7.20 29.96 22.66
CA PHE A 505 7.38 31.23 21.96
C PHE A 505 8.86 31.54 21.67
N ASN A 506 9.74 31.27 22.61
CA ASN A 506 11.17 31.42 22.39
C ASN A 506 11.73 30.37 21.42
N ALA A 507 11.25 29.14 21.47
CA ALA A 507 11.69 28.06 20.59
C ALA A 507 11.23 28.27 19.14
N GLN A 508 10.05 28.83 18.90
CA GLN A 508 9.53 29.06 17.53
C GLN A 508 10.36 30.09 16.74
N GLN A 509 11.15 30.92 17.42
CA GLN A 509 12.09 31.86 16.76
C GLN A 509 13.26 31.12 16.11
N ARG A 510 13.53 29.89 16.52
CA ARG A 510 14.63 29.06 16.01
C ARG A 510 14.21 28.03 14.97
N GLY A 511 12.91 27.80 14.82
CA GLY A 511 12.39 26.84 13.86
C GLY A 511 10.89 26.62 13.99
N THR A 512 10.40 25.59 13.31
CA THR A 512 8.99 25.20 13.31
C THR A 512 8.73 24.18 14.41
N LEU A 513 7.68 24.38 15.21
CA LEU A 513 7.32 23.51 16.32
C LEU A 513 6.37 22.38 15.88
N LEU A 514 6.58 21.21 16.46
CA LEU A 514 5.72 20.02 16.32
C LEU A 514 4.90 19.72 17.57
N VAL A 515 5.14 20.43 18.67
CA VAL A 515 4.43 20.27 19.94
C VAL A 515 3.78 21.59 20.37
N GLY A 516 2.65 21.48 21.05
CA GLY A 516 1.89 22.63 21.58
C GLY A 516 2.00 22.78 23.09
N ALA A 517 1.44 23.89 23.61
CA ALA A 517 1.37 24.14 25.04
C ALA A 517 0.58 23.05 25.76
N GLY A 518 1.06 22.65 26.95
CA GLY A 518 0.46 21.59 27.73
C GLY A 518 0.88 20.17 27.36
N GLU A 519 1.62 19.98 26.27
CA GLU A 519 2.13 18.67 25.92
C GLU A 519 3.33 18.28 26.79
N LYS A 520 3.38 17.02 27.19
CA LYS A 520 4.50 16.46 27.93
C LYS A 520 5.67 16.22 26.99
N VAL A 521 6.83 16.70 27.38
CA VAL A 521 8.09 16.52 26.66
C VAL A 521 9.14 15.94 27.61
N TYR A 522 10.18 15.36 27.06
CA TYR A 522 11.32 14.83 27.81
C TYR A 522 12.65 15.24 27.16
N GLU A 523 13.71 15.23 27.94
CA GLU A 523 15.06 15.48 27.45
C GLU A 523 15.35 14.52 26.26
N GLY A 524 15.79 15.08 25.14
CA GLY A 524 16.07 14.33 23.92
C GLY A 524 14.88 14.11 22.97
N MET A 525 13.67 14.54 23.35
CA MET A 525 12.53 14.54 22.46
C MET A 525 12.69 15.62 21.37
N VAL A 526 12.38 15.26 20.12
CA VAL A 526 12.35 16.21 19.01
C VAL A 526 11.01 16.93 19.01
N ILE A 527 11.06 18.24 19.22
CA ILE A 527 9.87 19.09 19.38
C ILE A 527 9.66 20.05 18.21
N GLY A 528 10.52 20.01 17.24
CA GLY A 528 10.46 20.85 16.06
C GLY A 528 11.66 20.63 15.14
N TYR A 529 11.79 21.48 14.14
CA TYR A 529 12.91 21.46 13.21
C TYR A 529 13.36 22.87 12.82
N THR A 530 14.62 22.97 12.42
CA THR A 530 15.26 24.22 12.01
C THR A 530 15.83 24.12 10.60
N ALA A 531 15.83 25.20 9.86
CA ALA A 531 16.40 25.27 8.51
C ALA A 531 17.94 25.21 8.48
N SER A 532 18.62 25.34 9.62
CA SER A 532 20.10 25.40 9.68
C SER A 532 20.82 24.07 9.40
N GLY A 533 20.11 22.96 9.30
CA GLY A 533 20.71 21.63 9.12
C GLY A 533 21.38 21.04 10.37
N GLU A 534 21.58 21.82 11.42
CA GLU A 534 22.14 21.37 12.70
C GLU A 534 21.06 21.31 13.79
N ASP A 535 21.20 20.32 14.68
CA ASP A 535 20.31 20.20 15.83
C ASP A 535 20.55 21.31 16.83
N VAL A 536 19.48 21.83 17.40
CA VAL A 536 19.49 22.88 18.41
C VAL A 536 18.70 22.43 19.62
N ASP A 537 19.35 22.42 20.79
CA ASP A 537 18.66 22.16 22.05
C ASP A 537 17.92 23.42 22.52
N VAL A 538 16.66 23.24 22.90
CA VAL A 538 15.78 24.32 23.37
C VAL A 538 15.03 23.91 24.65
N ASN A 539 14.80 24.85 25.54
CA ASN A 539 14.02 24.61 26.75
C ASN A 539 12.60 25.16 26.58
N VAL A 540 11.64 24.27 26.33
CA VAL A 540 10.22 24.62 26.19
C VAL A 540 9.43 24.56 27.50
N CYS A 541 10.06 24.05 28.56
CA CYS A 541 9.48 23.99 29.91
C CYS A 541 9.75 25.27 30.71
N LYS A 542 10.51 26.21 30.18
CA LYS A 542 10.92 27.44 30.88
C LYS A 542 9.75 28.39 31.03
N THR A 543 9.42 28.73 32.27
CA THR A 543 8.43 29.74 32.61
C THR A 543 9.04 31.15 32.65
N LYS A 544 8.21 32.17 32.42
CA LYS A 544 8.64 33.57 32.57
C LYS A 544 8.91 33.86 34.06
N HIS A 545 10.14 34.28 34.39
CA HIS A 545 10.40 34.79 35.72
C HIS A 545 9.66 36.11 35.91
N LEU A 546 8.76 36.14 36.88
CA LEU A 546 8.12 37.38 37.33
C LEU A 546 9.18 38.25 38.02
N THR A 547 9.72 39.25 37.36
CA THR A 547 10.50 40.30 37.99
C THR A 547 9.56 41.38 38.46
N ASN A 548 9.74 41.82 39.72
CA ASN A 548 8.92 42.86 40.42
C ASN A 548 9.16 44.29 39.85
N THR A 549 9.47 44.47 38.59
CA THR A 549 9.57 45.80 37.99
C THR A 549 8.30 46.09 37.20
N ARG A 550 7.60 47.13 37.63
CA ARG A 550 6.46 47.77 37.00
C ARG A 550 6.79 48.13 35.54
N ALA A 551 6.54 47.27 34.62
CA ALA A 551 6.23 47.61 33.24
C ALA A 551 4.80 47.15 32.96
N SER A 552 3.86 47.90 33.48
CA SER A 552 2.43 47.84 33.11
C SER A 552 2.35 48.42 31.70
N GLY A 553 2.44 47.58 30.67
CA GLY A 553 2.28 48.15 29.36
C GLY A 553 2.35 47.21 28.17
N SER A 554 2.74 45.98 28.28
CA SER A 554 2.65 45.04 27.17
C SER A 554 2.68 43.58 27.63
N ASP A 555 1.58 43.10 28.19
CA ASP A 555 1.23 41.73 28.03
C ASP A 555 0.61 41.55 26.62
N ASP A 556 1.45 41.78 25.63
CA ASP A 556 1.16 41.30 24.30
C ASP A 556 1.01 39.80 24.42
N ALA A 557 -0.19 39.31 24.16
CA ALA A 557 -0.47 37.89 24.20
C ALA A 557 0.55 37.18 23.29
N LEU A 558 1.38 36.32 23.88
CA LEU A 558 2.39 35.56 23.14
C LEU A 558 1.68 34.71 22.09
N ARG A 559 1.84 35.07 20.82
CA ARG A 559 1.22 34.34 19.71
C ARG A 559 2.09 33.17 19.32
N LEU A 560 1.57 31.97 19.49
CA LEU A 560 2.17 30.75 18.95
C LEU A 560 1.64 30.51 17.54
N ILE A 561 2.55 30.16 16.64
CA ILE A 561 2.18 29.70 15.30
C ILE A 561 1.47 28.35 15.45
N PRO A 562 0.34 28.11 14.78
CA PRO A 562 -0.33 26.83 14.82
C PRO A 562 0.62 25.69 14.44
N ILE A 563 0.64 24.62 15.26
CA ILE A 563 1.48 23.45 14.99
C ILE A 563 0.80 22.56 13.95
N SER A 564 1.61 21.95 13.10
CA SER A 564 1.19 20.91 12.18
C SER A 564 1.74 19.58 12.68
N LYS A 565 0.87 18.74 13.26
CA LYS A 565 1.27 17.39 13.67
C LYS A 565 1.54 16.55 12.43
N LEU A 566 2.66 15.84 12.43
CA LEU A 566 3.01 14.93 11.35
C LEU A 566 2.15 13.65 11.45
N SER A 567 1.75 13.13 10.30
CA SER A 567 1.20 11.76 10.19
C SER A 567 2.31 10.73 10.48
N LEU A 568 1.94 9.45 10.59
CA LEU A 568 2.93 8.39 10.77
C LEU A 568 3.96 8.40 9.62
N GLU A 569 3.51 8.49 8.38
CA GLU A 569 4.38 8.57 7.21
C GLU A 569 5.25 9.83 7.25
N GLY A 570 4.68 10.97 7.60
CA GLY A 570 5.43 12.21 7.79
C GLY A 570 6.51 12.10 8.87
N CYS A 571 6.23 11.41 9.97
CA CYS A 571 7.22 11.12 11.00
C CYS A 571 8.35 10.22 10.49
N LEU A 572 8.02 9.14 9.78
CA LEU A 572 9.02 8.22 9.24
C LEU A 572 9.93 8.90 8.21
N GLU A 573 9.36 9.72 7.34
CA GLU A 573 10.12 10.53 6.38
C GLU A 573 11.01 11.57 7.07
N PHE A 574 10.59 12.07 8.22
CA PHE A 574 11.31 13.10 8.96
C PHE A 574 12.52 12.57 9.73
N LEU A 575 12.51 11.28 10.14
CA LEU A 575 13.56 10.72 10.99
C LEU A 575 14.97 10.88 10.43
N ALA A 576 15.86 11.44 11.22
CA ALA A 576 17.30 11.39 10.97
C ALA A 576 17.90 10.05 11.41
N PRO A 577 19.12 9.68 10.94
CA PRO A 577 19.74 8.40 11.29
C PRO A 577 19.94 8.15 12.79
N ASP A 578 20.06 9.22 13.59
CA ASP A 578 20.23 9.17 15.05
C ASP A 578 18.92 9.36 15.83
N GLU A 579 17.78 9.22 15.16
CA GLU A 579 16.45 9.42 15.74
C GLU A 579 15.64 8.12 15.72
N LEU A 580 14.66 8.04 16.62
CA LEU A 580 13.66 7.00 16.71
C LEU A 580 12.26 7.61 16.76
N LEU A 581 11.27 6.84 16.34
CA LEU A 581 9.87 7.20 16.48
C LEU A 581 9.23 6.35 17.59
N GLU A 582 8.72 7.01 18.62
CA GLU A 582 7.86 6.44 19.64
C GLU A 582 6.44 6.38 19.11
N VAL A 583 5.89 5.17 18.98
CA VAL A 583 4.56 4.91 18.44
C VAL A 583 3.66 4.40 19.57
N THR A 584 2.60 5.13 19.85
CA THR A 584 1.57 4.74 20.82
C THR A 584 0.18 4.86 20.21
N PRO A 585 -0.86 4.25 20.80
CA PRO A 585 -2.23 4.44 20.32
C PRO A 585 -2.68 5.90 20.26
N GLU A 586 -2.15 6.76 21.14
CA GLU A 586 -2.56 8.16 21.28
C GLU A 586 -1.62 9.15 20.60
N ASN A 587 -0.30 8.85 20.56
CA ASN A 587 0.73 9.81 20.15
C ASN A 587 1.80 9.18 19.25
N LEU A 588 2.43 10.07 18.46
CA LEU A 588 3.65 9.82 17.71
C LEU A 588 4.68 10.85 18.17
N ARG A 589 5.82 10.39 18.72
CA ARG A 589 6.86 11.27 19.26
C ARG A 589 8.21 10.89 18.66
N ILE A 590 8.83 11.84 17.99
CA ILE A 590 10.21 11.69 17.50
C ILE A 590 11.17 11.97 18.63
N ARG A 591 12.21 11.17 18.76
CA ARG A 591 13.22 11.32 19.81
C ARG A 591 14.61 11.01 19.29
N LYS A 592 15.63 11.56 19.95
CA LYS A 592 17.01 11.15 19.74
C LYS A 592 17.23 9.74 20.34
N GLN A 593 18.12 8.96 19.72
CA GLN A 593 18.52 7.66 20.27
C GLN A 593 19.20 7.84 21.63
N ILE A 594 20.09 8.80 21.75
CA ILE A 594 20.73 9.22 23.00
C ILE A 594 19.94 10.40 23.56
N LEU A 595 19.17 10.17 24.62
CA LEU A 595 18.31 11.19 25.20
C LEU A 595 19.10 12.26 25.96
N ASN A 596 20.10 11.86 26.73
CA ASN A 596 20.88 12.79 27.54
C ASN A 596 21.76 13.70 26.69
N HIS A 597 21.65 15.01 26.91
CA HIS A 597 22.37 16.04 26.15
C HIS A 597 23.90 15.88 26.19
N GLU A 598 24.49 15.69 27.38
CA GLU A 598 25.94 15.55 27.50
C GLU A 598 26.47 14.30 26.80
N GLN A 599 25.78 13.18 26.93
CA GLN A 599 26.15 11.94 26.25
C GLN A 599 26.03 12.09 24.73
N ARG A 600 25.02 12.79 24.25
CA ARG A 600 24.82 13.09 22.85
C ARG A 600 25.94 13.95 22.28
N MET A 601 26.36 14.99 23.02
CA MET A 601 27.49 15.85 22.62
C MET A 601 28.81 15.07 22.62
N LYS A 602 29.05 14.22 23.61
CA LYS A 602 30.24 13.32 23.66
C LYS A 602 30.28 12.36 22.49
N ALA A 603 29.13 11.78 22.09
CA ALA A 603 29.04 10.90 20.94
C ALA A 603 29.36 11.64 19.63
N LYS A 604 28.81 12.85 19.43
CA LYS A 604 29.10 13.69 18.26
C LYS A 604 30.59 14.08 18.17
N SER A 605 31.24 14.32 19.29
CA SER A 605 32.68 14.71 19.31
C SER A 605 33.62 13.54 18.95
N LYS A 606 33.18 12.28 19.16
CA LYS A 606 33.95 11.08 18.78
C LYS A 606 33.84 10.72 17.30
N LEU A 607 32.84 11.27 16.60
CA LEU A 607 32.59 11.03 15.18
C LEU A 607 33.23 12.08 14.28
N LYS A 608 33.68 13.21 14.86
CA LYS A 608 34.52 14.22 14.19
C LYS A 608 36.00 13.85 14.39
#